data_d4e18ad03849af337cf6dbec468f8f04
#
_entry.id   d4e18ad03849af337cf6dbec468f8f04
#
_cell.length_a   1.000
_cell.length_b   1.000
_cell.length_c   1.000
_cell.angle_alpha   90.00
_cell.angle_beta   90.00
_cell.angle_gamma   90.00
#
_symmetry.space_group_name_H-M   'P 1'
#
loop_
_entity.id
_entity.type
_entity.pdbx_description
1 polymer ?
#
loop_
_entity_poly.entity_id
_entity_poly.type
_entity_poly.pdbx_seq_one_letter_code
_entity_poly.pdbx_strand_id
1 'polypeptide(L)'
;MAADAQDADIEKLKKRAALMSLLAAVFLTSFKLVIGLYTNSLAILSEALHSGLDLLAAIMTFYAIRISSMPADRRHPYGHGKVENLSALGETILLFVVCIYVGFEGTNRLLSHSSPVMPSLWGVAVMAVSMAVDINRVRVLRKAAKQANSQALAADALHFATDILASATVFVGVLAVWLADFLNLPPQVRHIVNQADTVAALIVAVIIFKVSLTMCRSAVDYLMDSGSEEVEKSIEEKVQLVRGVNSVGRLRMRSAGPHYFVDLCVGVDPQMRVCEGHRIAHDVESSVCAILPGADVTVHVDPCYVSGEGESPIDVMQRLAQEQGLSAHDFHTLTLSDGGMRVEVILEFDSHTSFSVAYERARNYESAVRRRIPGLEIVTHIEPMVEELPSRAYTPEENPLARLAWEQVQQVTAAHPLVSKPHNFKFYMQPKIGVSISFHCAMEGILSVGAVHEETVHLEQELREALPVLGRVTVHVEPPSHKLDTDGAGGKGQAE
;
A
#
# COMPACT_ATOMS: atom_id res chain seq x y z
N MET A 1 11.99 -7.86 -21.81
CA MET A 1 12.68 -7.18 -22.96
C MET A 1 11.84 -6.09 -23.62
N ALA A 2 10.59 -6.33 -24.10
CA ALA A 2 9.77 -5.25 -24.68
C ALA A 2 9.22 -4.29 -23.62
N ALA A 3 8.77 -4.77 -22.47
CA ALA A 3 8.31 -3.97 -21.34
C ALA A 3 9.45 -3.11 -20.75
N ASP A 4 10.62 -3.69 -20.53
CA ASP A 4 11.79 -2.96 -20.00
C ASP A 4 12.24 -1.82 -20.94
N ALA A 5 12.11 -1.99 -22.25
CA ALA A 5 12.43 -0.95 -23.24
C ALA A 5 11.40 0.18 -23.20
N GLN A 6 10.12 -0.14 -22.99
CA GLN A 6 9.05 0.84 -22.90
C GLN A 6 9.17 1.68 -21.62
N ASP A 7 9.48 1.06 -20.49
CA ASP A 7 9.70 1.74 -19.22
C ASP A 7 10.92 2.67 -19.29
N ALA A 8 12.01 2.25 -19.91
CA ALA A 8 13.19 3.09 -20.13
C ALA A 8 12.89 4.32 -20.99
N ASP A 9 12.01 4.20 -22.00
CA ASP A 9 11.62 5.34 -22.84
C ASP A 9 10.67 6.30 -22.13
N ILE A 10 9.77 5.78 -21.30
CA ILE A 10 8.90 6.58 -20.43
C ILE A 10 9.73 7.37 -19.42
N GLU A 11 10.70 6.73 -18.80
CA GLU A 11 11.61 7.39 -17.84
C GLU A 11 12.45 8.50 -18.50
N LYS A 12 12.97 8.25 -19.69
CA LYS A 12 13.68 9.28 -20.47
C LYS A 12 12.76 10.46 -20.81
N LEU A 13 11.49 10.20 -21.15
CA LEU A 13 10.50 11.21 -21.43
C LEU A 13 10.26 12.10 -20.20
N LYS A 14 10.07 11.52 -19.01
CA LYS A 14 9.90 12.24 -17.74
C LYS A 14 11.09 13.15 -17.45
N LYS A 15 12.29 12.58 -17.46
CA LYS A 15 13.53 13.31 -17.20
C LYS A 15 13.74 14.48 -18.18
N ARG A 16 13.44 14.27 -19.47
CA ARG A 16 13.52 15.33 -20.48
C ARG A 16 12.51 16.45 -20.26
N ALA A 17 11.25 16.09 -19.95
CA ALA A 17 10.21 17.07 -19.69
C ALA A 17 10.53 17.92 -18.47
N ALA A 18 10.97 17.31 -17.36
CA ALA A 18 11.37 18.02 -16.15
C ALA A 18 12.61 18.91 -16.38
N LEU A 19 13.60 18.43 -17.11
CA LEU A 19 14.79 19.23 -17.44
C LEU A 19 14.41 20.44 -18.32
N MET A 20 13.53 20.25 -19.31
CA MET A 20 13.06 21.35 -20.16
C MET A 20 12.26 22.38 -19.36
N SER A 21 11.43 21.92 -18.42
CA SER A 21 10.70 22.77 -17.49
C SER A 21 11.66 23.59 -16.62
N LEU A 22 12.67 22.96 -16.04
CA LEU A 22 13.70 23.62 -15.24
C LEU A 22 14.49 24.66 -16.03
N LEU A 23 14.94 24.32 -17.26
CA LEU A 23 15.67 25.25 -18.12
C LEU A 23 14.82 26.45 -18.52
N ALA A 24 13.53 26.25 -18.80
CA ALA A 24 12.60 27.34 -19.08
C ALA A 24 12.44 28.25 -17.86
N ALA A 25 12.34 27.72 -16.64
CA ALA A 25 12.24 28.48 -15.41
C ALA A 25 13.50 29.31 -15.16
N VAL A 26 14.69 28.71 -15.32
CA VAL A 26 15.98 29.44 -15.21
C VAL A 26 16.04 30.58 -16.22
N PHE A 27 15.67 30.31 -17.47
CA PHE A 27 15.64 31.31 -18.53
C PHE A 27 14.70 32.47 -18.19
N LEU A 28 13.44 32.19 -17.84
CA LEU A 28 12.45 33.22 -17.54
C LEU A 28 12.83 34.06 -16.31
N THR A 29 13.29 33.41 -15.24
CA THR A 29 13.71 34.11 -14.02
C THR A 29 14.90 35.03 -14.32
N SER A 30 15.92 34.53 -15.03
CA SER A 30 17.09 35.32 -15.41
C SER A 30 16.72 36.47 -16.36
N PHE A 31 15.87 36.18 -17.35
CA PHE A 31 15.39 37.17 -18.31
C PHE A 31 14.63 38.33 -17.64
N LYS A 32 13.67 38.01 -16.76
CA LYS A 32 12.90 38.99 -16.00
C LYS A 32 13.80 39.79 -15.06
N LEU A 33 14.76 39.13 -14.39
CA LEU A 33 15.71 39.83 -13.49
C LEU A 33 16.59 40.81 -14.22
N VAL A 34 17.17 40.42 -15.36
CA VAL A 34 18.04 41.31 -16.18
C VAL A 34 17.26 42.52 -16.69
N ILE A 35 16.06 42.30 -17.24
CA ILE A 35 15.25 43.44 -17.74
C ILE A 35 14.77 44.30 -16.56
N GLY A 36 14.38 43.73 -15.44
CA GLY A 36 13.97 44.50 -14.26
C GLY A 36 15.07 45.39 -13.72
N LEU A 37 16.31 44.91 -13.66
CA LEU A 37 17.48 45.69 -13.27
C LEU A 37 17.82 46.75 -14.31
N TYR A 38 17.78 46.42 -15.60
CA TYR A 38 18.09 47.35 -16.68
C TYR A 38 17.09 48.51 -16.76
N THR A 39 15.79 48.21 -16.59
CA THR A 39 14.71 49.20 -16.64
C THR A 39 14.47 49.90 -15.31
N ASN A 40 15.15 49.48 -14.25
CA ASN A 40 14.91 49.90 -12.85
C ASN A 40 13.42 49.86 -12.46
N SER A 41 12.69 48.86 -12.99
CA SER A 41 11.26 48.69 -12.79
C SER A 41 10.98 47.75 -11.60
N LEU A 42 10.44 48.28 -10.52
CA LEU A 42 10.02 47.48 -9.35
C LEU A 42 8.97 46.44 -9.73
N ALA A 43 8.10 46.74 -10.69
CA ALA A 43 7.07 45.77 -11.15
C ALA A 43 7.71 44.56 -11.82
N ILE A 44 8.70 44.75 -12.71
CA ILE A 44 9.40 43.65 -13.38
C ILE A 44 10.28 42.88 -12.38
N LEU A 45 10.89 43.55 -11.40
CA LEU A 45 11.65 42.90 -10.34
C LEU A 45 10.75 42.06 -9.42
N SER A 46 9.54 42.51 -9.09
CA SER A 46 8.55 41.73 -8.36
C SER A 46 8.15 40.47 -9.14
N GLU A 47 7.96 40.62 -10.45
CA GLU A 47 7.65 39.50 -11.34
C GLU A 47 8.83 38.51 -11.46
N ALA A 48 10.07 38.98 -11.41
CA ALA A 48 11.27 38.16 -11.36
C ALA A 48 11.36 37.34 -10.04
N LEU A 49 10.99 37.96 -8.92
CA LEU A 49 10.90 37.25 -7.64
C LEU A 49 9.82 36.13 -7.65
N HIS A 50 8.65 36.42 -8.25
CA HIS A 50 7.60 35.40 -8.44
C HIS A 50 8.14 34.22 -9.28
N SER A 51 8.78 34.52 -10.42
CA SER A 51 9.42 33.48 -11.24
C SER A 51 10.56 32.74 -10.52
N GLY A 52 11.13 33.31 -9.46
CA GLY A 52 12.04 32.60 -8.55
C GLY A 52 11.36 31.51 -7.74
N LEU A 53 10.09 31.69 -7.34
CA LEU A 53 9.29 30.66 -6.70
C LEU A 53 8.93 29.55 -7.72
N ASP A 54 8.61 29.92 -8.96
CA ASP A 54 8.34 28.98 -10.05
C ASP A 54 9.57 28.11 -10.36
N LEU A 55 10.75 28.70 -10.28
CA LEU A 55 12.02 28.00 -10.41
C LEU A 55 12.21 27.00 -9.27
N LEU A 56 11.83 27.35 -8.04
CA LEU A 56 11.89 26.45 -6.90
C LEU A 56 10.97 25.24 -7.11
N ALA A 57 9.73 25.45 -7.58
CA ALA A 57 8.80 24.38 -7.94
C ALA A 57 9.40 23.45 -9.00
N ALA A 58 9.97 24.02 -10.08
CA ALA A 58 10.62 23.23 -11.13
C ALA A 58 11.83 22.42 -10.63
N ILE A 59 12.60 22.97 -9.69
CA ILE A 59 13.70 22.24 -9.04
C ILE A 59 13.14 21.07 -8.24
N MET A 60 12.08 21.25 -7.48
CA MET A 60 11.43 20.19 -6.69
C MET A 60 10.96 19.05 -7.61
N THR A 61 10.22 19.36 -8.67
CA THR A 61 9.76 18.36 -9.66
C THR A 61 10.92 17.63 -10.31
N PHE A 62 11.97 18.35 -10.72
CA PHE A 62 13.15 17.72 -11.34
C PHE A 62 13.85 16.73 -10.42
N TYR A 63 14.08 17.08 -9.14
CA TYR A 63 14.68 16.19 -8.17
C TYR A 63 13.74 15.05 -7.79
N ALA A 64 12.45 15.31 -7.67
CA ALA A 64 11.45 14.27 -7.38
C ALA A 64 11.45 13.17 -8.46
N ILE A 65 11.44 13.57 -9.75
CA ILE A 65 11.51 12.62 -10.87
C ILE A 65 12.85 11.86 -10.87
N ARG A 66 13.93 12.52 -10.53
CA ARG A 66 15.25 11.86 -10.47
C ARG A 66 15.32 10.83 -9.35
N ILE A 67 14.75 11.12 -8.17
CA ILE A 67 14.73 10.23 -7.02
C ILE A 67 13.72 9.11 -7.25
N SER A 68 12.53 9.41 -7.77
CA SER A 68 11.49 8.40 -8.03
C SER A 68 11.92 7.33 -9.03
N SER A 69 12.85 7.68 -9.93
CA SER A 69 13.46 6.75 -10.89
C SER A 69 14.54 5.84 -10.30
N MET A 70 14.87 5.99 -9.01
CA MET A 70 15.82 5.08 -8.35
C MET A 70 15.16 3.72 -8.11
N PRO A 71 15.89 2.61 -8.34
CA PRO A 71 15.38 1.28 -8.08
C PRO A 71 15.11 1.07 -6.59
N ALA A 72 14.33 0.05 -6.28
CA ALA A 72 14.11 -0.40 -4.91
C ALA A 72 15.44 -0.72 -4.21
N ASP A 73 15.53 -0.36 -2.92
CA ASP A 73 16.67 -0.62 -2.06
C ASP A 73 16.22 -1.29 -0.74
N ARG A 74 17.17 -1.62 0.14
CA ARG A 74 16.86 -2.27 1.43
C ARG A 74 15.98 -1.42 2.37
N ARG A 75 15.99 -0.10 2.24
CA ARG A 75 15.16 0.82 3.05
C ARG A 75 13.82 1.10 2.39
N HIS A 76 13.77 1.06 1.07
CA HIS A 76 12.59 1.33 0.25
C HIS A 76 12.32 0.15 -0.69
N PRO A 77 11.82 -1.00 -0.15
CA PRO A 77 11.61 -2.23 -0.94
C PRO A 77 10.64 -2.07 -2.12
N TYR A 78 9.71 -1.10 -2.03
CA TYR A 78 8.75 -0.76 -3.08
C TYR A 78 9.22 0.38 -4.00
N GLY A 79 10.51 0.75 -3.93
CA GLY A 79 11.07 1.85 -4.72
C GLY A 79 10.79 3.23 -4.14
N HIS A 80 11.16 4.26 -4.89
CA HIS A 80 11.10 5.66 -4.47
C HIS A 80 9.95 6.44 -5.14
N GLY A 81 9.02 5.75 -5.80
CA GLY A 81 7.95 6.38 -6.60
C GLY A 81 7.09 7.40 -5.86
N LYS A 82 6.82 7.20 -4.56
CA LYS A 82 6.03 8.13 -3.73
C LYS A 82 6.65 9.53 -3.59
N VAL A 83 7.92 9.71 -3.94
CA VAL A 83 8.55 11.05 -3.95
C VAL A 83 7.89 11.97 -4.98
N GLU A 84 7.34 11.43 -6.09
CA GLU A 84 6.55 12.22 -7.03
C GLU A 84 5.27 12.78 -6.38
N ASN A 85 4.58 11.95 -5.57
CA ASN A 85 3.36 12.38 -4.88
C ASN A 85 3.65 13.41 -3.79
N LEU A 86 4.80 13.28 -3.11
CA LEU A 86 5.27 14.25 -2.13
C LEU A 86 5.62 15.59 -2.80
N SER A 87 6.25 15.57 -3.98
CA SER A 87 6.53 16.77 -4.77
C SER A 87 5.23 17.45 -5.21
N ALA A 88 4.26 16.68 -5.72
CA ALA A 88 2.96 17.23 -6.12
C ALA A 88 2.22 17.88 -4.94
N LEU A 89 2.30 17.28 -3.74
CA LEU A 89 1.77 17.88 -2.51
C LEU A 89 2.49 19.20 -2.17
N GLY A 90 3.83 19.22 -2.27
CA GLY A 90 4.63 20.43 -2.04
C GLY A 90 4.26 21.57 -2.99
N GLU A 91 4.07 21.28 -4.27
CA GLU A 91 3.65 22.26 -5.28
C GLU A 91 2.22 22.78 -5.02
N THR A 92 1.29 21.91 -4.59
CA THR A 92 -0.06 22.37 -4.24
C THR A 92 -0.08 23.27 -3.00
N ILE A 93 0.78 23.01 -2.02
CA ILE A 93 0.96 23.91 -0.86
C ILE A 93 1.51 25.27 -1.32
N LEU A 94 2.48 25.27 -2.23
CA LEU A 94 3.02 26.52 -2.79
C LEU A 94 1.93 27.32 -3.50
N LEU A 95 1.09 26.67 -4.32
CA LEU A 95 -0.07 27.30 -4.97
C LEU A 95 -1.06 27.89 -3.96
N PHE A 96 -1.33 27.20 -2.82
CA PHE A 96 -2.18 27.76 -1.77
C PHE A 96 -1.62 29.04 -1.17
N VAL A 97 -0.31 29.08 -0.90
CA VAL A 97 0.35 30.27 -0.38
C VAL A 97 0.21 31.44 -1.37
N VAL A 98 0.43 31.20 -2.67
CA VAL A 98 0.24 32.19 -3.72
C VAL A 98 -1.21 32.66 -3.80
N CYS A 99 -2.19 31.74 -3.77
CA CYS A 99 -3.62 32.10 -3.78
C CYS A 99 -4.03 32.97 -2.60
N ILE A 100 -3.55 32.65 -1.40
CA ILE A 100 -3.84 33.44 -0.18
C ILE A 100 -3.23 34.84 -0.34
N TYR A 101 -1.98 34.93 -0.82
CA TYR A 101 -1.32 36.23 -1.05
C TYR A 101 -2.06 37.09 -2.08
N VAL A 102 -2.44 36.51 -3.23
CA VAL A 102 -3.20 37.22 -4.29
C VAL A 102 -4.57 37.66 -3.79
N GLY A 103 -5.26 36.80 -3.02
CA GLY A 103 -6.53 37.14 -2.40
C GLY A 103 -6.43 38.29 -1.40
N PHE A 104 -5.40 38.28 -0.55
CA PHE A 104 -5.14 39.37 0.41
C PHE A 104 -4.80 40.69 -0.29
N GLU A 105 -3.87 40.66 -1.25
CA GLU A 105 -3.45 41.84 -2.00
C GLU A 105 -4.61 42.39 -2.84
N GLY A 106 -5.38 41.54 -3.53
CA GLY A 106 -6.56 41.95 -4.31
C GLY A 106 -7.63 42.60 -3.44
N THR A 107 -7.90 42.05 -2.27
CA THR A 107 -8.85 42.64 -1.31
C THR A 107 -8.34 43.97 -0.77
N ASN A 108 -7.05 44.07 -0.46
CA ASN A 108 -6.44 45.30 0.02
C ASN A 108 -6.48 46.43 -1.06
N ARG A 109 -6.27 46.10 -2.32
CA ARG A 109 -6.38 47.03 -3.43
C ARG A 109 -7.81 47.55 -3.64
N LEU A 110 -8.80 46.70 -3.50
CA LEU A 110 -10.24 47.09 -3.54
C LEU A 110 -10.57 48.10 -2.43
N LEU A 111 -10.07 47.84 -1.21
CA LEU A 111 -10.35 48.68 -0.05
C LEU A 111 -9.57 49.99 -0.03
N SER A 112 -8.33 49.98 -0.50
CA SER A 112 -7.38 51.14 -0.37
C SER A 112 -7.44 52.10 -1.51
N HIS A 113 -8.24 51.91 -2.58
CA HIS A 113 -8.33 52.74 -3.76
C HIS A 113 -6.94 53.07 -4.38
N SER A 114 -6.02 52.08 -4.35
CA SER A 114 -4.64 52.24 -4.78
C SER A 114 -4.57 52.63 -6.28
N SER A 115 -3.66 53.51 -6.64
CA SER A 115 -3.46 53.98 -8.01
C SER A 115 -3.11 52.82 -8.95
N PRO A 116 -3.68 52.77 -10.16
CA PRO A 116 -3.34 51.75 -11.14
C PRO A 116 -1.85 51.78 -11.48
N VAL A 117 -1.25 50.58 -11.56
CA VAL A 117 0.14 50.43 -12.01
C VAL A 117 0.21 50.82 -13.47
N MET A 118 0.97 51.87 -13.81
CA MET A 118 1.17 52.25 -15.21
C MET A 118 1.95 51.18 -15.95
N PRO A 119 1.37 50.52 -16.96
CA PRO A 119 2.06 49.47 -17.71
C PRO A 119 3.20 50.05 -18.52
N SER A 120 4.41 49.62 -18.25
CA SER A 120 5.56 49.93 -19.10
C SER A 120 5.51 49.00 -20.34
N LEU A 121 5.89 49.53 -21.51
CA LEU A 121 5.97 48.72 -22.75
C LEU A 121 6.86 47.48 -22.55
N TRP A 122 7.92 47.60 -21.75
CA TRP A 122 8.78 46.52 -21.37
C TRP A 122 8.06 45.46 -20.50
N GLY A 123 7.17 45.85 -19.59
CA GLY A 123 6.37 44.96 -18.80
C GLY A 123 5.44 44.09 -19.66
N VAL A 124 4.74 44.71 -20.63
CA VAL A 124 3.90 44.01 -21.58
C VAL A 124 4.70 43.01 -22.45
N ALA A 125 5.89 43.40 -22.92
CA ALA A 125 6.76 42.51 -23.70
C ALA A 125 7.26 41.32 -22.88
N VAL A 126 7.67 41.52 -21.63
CA VAL A 126 8.11 40.47 -20.70
C VAL A 126 6.97 39.48 -20.41
N MET A 127 5.75 40.00 -20.15
CA MET A 127 4.57 39.16 -19.94
C MET A 127 4.23 38.30 -21.17
N ALA A 128 4.25 38.88 -22.36
CA ALA A 128 3.98 38.17 -23.61
C ALA A 128 4.99 37.04 -23.87
N VAL A 129 6.27 37.30 -23.65
CA VAL A 129 7.34 36.28 -23.77
C VAL A 129 7.16 35.18 -22.72
N SER A 130 6.93 35.55 -21.47
CA SER A 130 6.70 34.59 -20.38
C SER A 130 5.51 33.66 -20.71
N MET A 131 4.37 34.24 -21.08
CA MET A 131 3.18 33.50 -21.42
C MET A 131 3.40 32.53 -22.61
N ALA A 132 4.14 32.96 -23.64
CA ALA A 132 4.47 32.10 -24.79
C ALA A 132 5.33 30.91 -24.40
N VAL A 133 6.35 31.12 -23.53
CA VAL A 133 7.21 30.05 -23.00
C VAL A 133 6.40 29.11 -22.12
N ASP A 134 5.58 29.61 -21.22
CA ASP A 134 4.79 28.80 -20.30
C ASP A 134 3.70 28.00 -21.02
N ILE A 135 3.07 28.53 -22.06
CA ILE A 135 2.13 27.76 -22.92
C ILE A 135 2.82 26.54 -23.54
N ASN A 136 4.03 26.73 -24.06
CA ASN A 136 4.78 25.60 -24.62
C ASN A 136 5.19 24.58 -23.53
N ARG A 137 5.63 25.07 -22.40
CA ARG A 137 6.01 24.29 -21.21
C ARG A 137 4.86 23.42 -20.72
N VAL A 138 3.69 24.02 -20.51
CA VAL A 138 2.47 23.31 -20.09
C VAL A 138 2.08 22.19 -21.07
N ARG A 139 2.19 22.46 -22.40
CA ARG A 139 1.92 21.42 -23.41
C ARG A 139 2.85 20.23 -23.29
N VAL A 140 4.15 20.47 -23.12
CA VAL A 140 5.16 19.42 -22.97
C VAL A 140 4.94 18.63 -21.70
N LEU A 141 4.75 19.34 -20.57
CA LEU A 141 4.51 18.72 -19.26
C LEU A 141 3.25 17.88 -19.22
N ARG A 142 2.11 18.40 -19.73
CA ARG A 142 0.84 17.66 -19.79
C ARG A 142 0.95 16.38 -20.63
N LYS A 143 1.64 16.48 -21.77
CA LYS A 143 1.86 15.30 -22.62
C LYS A 143 2.70 14.25 -21.91
N ALA A 144 3.79 14.65 -21.29
CA ALA A 144 4.66 13.76 -20.54
C ALA A 144 3.98 13.18 -19.30
N ALA A 145 3.25 14.00 -18.54
CA ALA A 145 2.47 13.56 -17.38
C ALA A 145 1.45 12.45 -17.73
N LYS A 146 0.70 12.65 -18.82
CA LYS A 146 -0.29 11.67 -19.28
C LYS A 146 0.35 10.37 -19.78
N GLN A 147 1.47 10.45 -20.51
CA GLN A 147 2.14 9.26 -21.06
C GLN A 147 2.87 8.45 -19.99
N ALA A 148 3.35 9.12 -18.95
CA ALA A 148 4.17 8.51 -17.90
C ALA A 148 3.40 8.34 -16.58
N ASN A 149 2.11 8.66 -16.53
CA ASN A 149 1.27 8.66 -15.31
C ASN A 149 1.98 9.34 -14.10
N SER A 150 2.67 10.47 -14.36
CA SER A 150 3.47 11.17 -13.35
C SER A 150 2.69 12.29 -12.68
N GLN A 151 2.46 12.15 -11.37
CA GLN A 151 1.76 13.14 -10.54
C GLN A 151 2.57 14.44 -10.42
N ALA A 152 3.91 14.34 -10.29
CA ALA A 152 4.77 15.50 -10.21
C ALA A 152 4.70 16.36 -11.48
N LEU A 153 4.79 15.72 -12.68
CA LEU A 153 4.64 16.46 -13.94
C LEU A 153 3.24 17.03 -14.15
N ALA A 154 2.21 16.38 -13.64
CA ALA A 154 0.84 16.86 -13.70
C ALA A 154 0.65 18.10 -12.82
N ALA A 155 1.21 18.10 -11.61
CA ALA A 155 1.19 19.24 -10.69
C ALA A 155 1.97 20.44 -11.26
N ASP A 156 3.19 20.21 -11.77
CA ASP A 156 4.02 21.23 -12.42
C ASP A 156 3.29 21.85 -13.65
N ALA A 157 2.65 21.01 -14.48
CA ALA A 157 1.85 21.48 -15.61
C ALA A 157 0.64 22.31 -15.19
N LEU A 158 0.01 21.99 -14.06
CA LEU A 158 -1.12 22.74 -13.53
C LEU A 158 -0.66 24.07 -12.94
N HIS A 159 0.44 24.08 -12.18
CA HIS A 159 1.06 25.29 -11.64
C HIS A 159 1.25 26.33 -12.75
N PHE A 160 1.97 25.98 -13.83
CA PHE A 160 2.17 26.91 -14.95
C PHE A 160 0.90 27.22 -15.75
N ALA A 161 -0.08 26.33 -15.79
CA ALA A 161 -1.37 26.64 -16.41
C ALA A 161 -2.14 27.70 -15.61
N THR A 162 -2.04 27.69 -14.28
CA THR A 162 -2.65 28.72 -13.43
C THR A 162 -1.94 30.07 -13.58
N ASP A 163 -0.60 30.07 -13.74
CA ASP A 163 0.18 31.28 -13.99
C ASP A 163 -0.15 31.91 -15.34
N ILE A 164 -0.36 31.08 -16.40
CA ILE A 164 -0.86 31.56 -17.68
C ILE A 164 -2.23 32.22 -17.51
N LEU A 165 -3.14 31.61 -16.73
CA LEU A 165 -4.47 32.16 -16.50
C LEU A 165 -4.42 33.50 -15.75
N ALA A 166 -3.59 33.59 -14.71
CA ALA A 166 -3.37 34.80 -13.95
C ALA A 166 -2.77 35.90 -14.84
N SER A 167 -1.69 35.59 -15.58
CA SER A 167 -1.03 36.54 -16.51
C SER A 167 -1.96 36.99 -17.64
N ALA A 168 -2.78 36.11 -18.20
CA ALA A 168 -3.76 36.44 -19.23
C ALA A 168 -4.84 37.41 -18.69
N THR A 169 -5.29 37.20 -17.44
CA THR A 169 -6.26 38.09 -16.79
C THR A 169 -5.67 39.51 -16.63
N VAL A 170 -4.45 39.60 -16.11
CA VAL A 170 -3.74 40.91 -15.98
C VAL A 170 -3.50 41.55 -17.34
N PHE A 171 -3.11 40.74 -18.34
CA PHE A 171 -2.90 41.25 -19.72
C PHE A 171 -4.16 41.87 -20.33
N VAL A 172 -5.30 41.16 -20.17
CA VAL A 172 -6.61 41.64 -20.63
C VAL A 172 -7.02 42.92 -19.88
N GLY A 173 -6.80 42.96 -18.54
CA GLY A 173 -7.06 44.13 -17.73
C GLY A 173 -6.26 45.37 -18.20
N VAL A 174 -4.95 45.17 -18.38
CA VAL A 174 -4.06 46.23 -18.89
C VAL A 174 -4.47 46.71 -20.28
N LEU A 175 -4.82 45.76 -21.17
CA LEU A 175 -5.28 46.09 -22.52
C LEU A 175 -6.60 46.89 -22.49
N ALA A 176 -7.53 46.50 -21.59
CA ALA A 176 -8.80 47.23 -21.42
C ALA A 176 -8.59 48.65 -20.91
N VAL A 177 -7.70 48.85 -19.94
CA VAL A 177 -7.32 50.20 -19.44
C VAL A 177 -6.69 51.03 -20.54
N TRP A 178 -5.72 50.48 -21.28
CA TRP A 178 -5.08 51.15 -22.41
C TRP A 178 -6.10 51.55 -23.49
N LEU A 179 -7.02 50.64 -23.83
CA LEU A 179 -8.08 50.92 -24.82
C LEU A 179 -9.06 52.01 -24.34
N ALA A 180 -9.38 51.97 -23.04
CA ALA A 180 -10.25 53.01 -22.42
C ALA A 180 -9.59 54.40 -22.47
N ASP A 181 -8.25 54.50 -22.30
CA ASP A 181 -7.50 55.72 -22.44
C ASP A 181 -7.37 56.17 -23.91
N PHE A 182 -7.08 55.26 -24.81
CA PHE A 182 -6.97 55.53 -26.25
C PHE A 182 -8.31 56.04 -26.86
N LEU A 183 -9.43 55.51 -26.41
CA LEU A 183 -10.76 55.90 -26.86
C LEU A 183 -11.32 57.13 -26.11
N ASN A 184 -10.54 57.73 -25.20
CA ASN A 184 -10.93 58.84 -24.34
C ASN A 184 -12.30 58.63 -23.63
N LEU A 185 -12.52 57.44 -23.07
CA LEU A 185 -13.76 57.12 -22.40
C LEU A 185 -14.00 57.98 -21.14
N PRO A 186 -15.25 58.23 -20.75
CA PRO A 186 -15.60 59.03 -19.57
C PRO A 186 -14.93 58.47 -18.29
N PRO A 187 -14.60 59.34 -17.31
CA PRO A 187 -13.95 58.93 -16.07
C PRO A 187 -14.66 57.84 -15.28
N GLN A 188 -15.99 57.79 -15.39
CA GLN A 188 -16.85 56.76 -14.77
C GLN A 188 -16.58 55.38 -15.37
N VAL A 189 -16.45 55.29 -16.70
CA VAL A 189 -16.17 54.02 -17.40
C VAL A 189 -14.74 53.55 -17.07
N ARG A 190 -13.75 54.44 -17.00
CA ARG A 190 -12.40 54.07 -16.59
C ARG A 190 -12.34 53.52 -15.17
N HIS A 191 -13.12 54.11 -14.26
CA HIS A 191 -13.20 53.59 -12.89
C HIS A 191 -13.79 52.18 -12.84
N ILE A 192 -14.82 51.89 -13.63
CA ILE A 192 -15.42 50.53 -13.75
C ILE A 192 -14.41 49.53 -14.33
N VAL A 193 -13.67 49.93 -15.37
CA VAL A 193 -12.66 49.04 -15.99
C VAL A 193 -11.53 48.72 -15.00
N ASN A 194 -11.07 49.68 -14.23
CA ASN A 194 -10.05 49.45 -13.19
C ASN A 194 -10.54 48.52 -12.07
N GLN A 195 -11.81 48.62 -11.67
CA GLN A 195 -12.36 47.71 -10.69
C GLN A 195 -12.60 46.31 -11.25
N ALA A 196 -12.97 46.21 -12.56
CA ALA A 196 -13.19 44.95 -13.22
C ALA A 196 -11.93 44.09 -13.29
N ASP A 197 -10.74 44.68 -13.47
CA ASP A 197 -9.46 43.97 -13.42
C ASP A 197 -9.24 43.28 -12.06
N THR A 198 -9.42 44.05 -10.97
CA THR A 198 -9.25 43.51 -9.60
C THR A 198 -10.27 42.40 -9.30
N VAL A 199 -11.53 42.56 -9.75
CA VAL A 199 -12.58 41.52 -9.58
C VAL A 199 -12.23 40.27 -10.39
N ALA A 200 -11.74 40.42 -11.62
CA ALA A 200 -11.29 39.32 -12.45
C ALA A 200 -10.13 38.55 -11.79
N ALA A 201 -9.15 39.25 -11.23
CA ALA A 201 -8.03 38.64 -10.50
C ALA A 201 -8.52 37.84 -9.28
N LEU A 202 -9.51 38.33 -8.52
CA LEU A 202 -10.11 37.60 -7.41
C LEU A 202 -10.86 36.34 -7.86
N ILE A 203 -11.61 36.42 -8.96
CA ILE A 203 -12.31 35.26 -9.54
C ILE A 203 -11.28 34.19 -9.93
N VAL A 204 -10.19 34.57 -10.59
CA VAL A 204 -9.11 33.65 -10.95
C VAL A 204 -8.48 33.03 -9.72
N ALA A 205 -8.20 33.81 -8.66
CA ALA A 205 -7.68 33.29 -7.41
C ALA A 205 -8.61 32.22 -6.79
N VAL A 206 -9.93 32.43 -6.81
CA VAL A 206 -10.91 31.43 -6.34
C VAL A 206 -10.89 30.15 -7.18
N ILE A 207 -10.77 30.28 -8.50
CA ILE A 207 -10.67 29.12 -9.40
C ILE A 207 -9.37 28.32 -9.10
N ILE A 208 -8.25 29.02 -8.99
CA ILE A 208 -6.93 28.39 -8.66
C ILE A 208 -7.01 27.71 -7.31
N PHE A 209 -7.59 28.36 -6.29
CA PHE A 209 -7.76 27.78 -4.96
C PHE A 209 -8.57 26.46 -5.01
N LYS A 210 -9.69 26.44 -5.72
CA LYS A 210 -10.51 25.24 -5.89
C LYS A 210 -9.75 24.11 -6.57
N VAL A 211 -9.00 24.41 -7.62
CA VAL A 211 -8.19 23.43 -8.36
C VAL A 211 -7.06 22.89 -7.48
N SER A 212 -6.35 23.78 -6.78
CA SER A 212 -5.29 23.39 -5.84
C SER A 212 -5.81 22.50 -4.71
N LEU A 213 -7.01 22.80 -4.19
CA LEU A 213 -7.64 21.95 -3.17
C LEU A 213 -7.92 20.52 -3.69
N THR A 214 -8.40 20.40 -4.91
CA THR A 214 -8.63 19.10 -5.54
C THR A 214 -7.33 18.32 -5.72
N MET A 215 -6.27 19.00 -6.18
CA MET A 215 -4.93 18.38 -6.35
C MET A 215 -4.32 17.97 -5.01
N CYS A 216 -4.46 18.83 -3.98
CA CYS A 216 -3.98 18.52 -2.64
C CYS A 216 -4.64 17.24 -2.08
N ARG A 217 -5.97 17.13 -2.21
CA ARG A 217 -6.70 15.92 -1.80
C ARG A 217 -6.19 14.71 -2.56
N SER A 218 -6.10 14.79 -3.87
CA SER A 218 -5.59 13.69 -4.70
C SER A 218 -4.17 13.29 -4.30
N ALA A 219 -3.25 14.24 -4.06
CA ALA A 219 -1.88 13.94 -3.63
C ALA A 219 -1.84 13.25 -2.26
N VAL A 220 -2.70 13.68 -1.32
CA VAL A 220 -2.84 13.05 -0.01
C VAL A 220 -3.41 11.64 -0.14
N ASP A 221 -4.47 11.44 -0.95
CA ASP A 221 -5.08 10.14 -1.19
C ASP A 221 -4.02 9.14 -1.72
N TYR A 222 -3.23 9.52 -2.71
CA TYR A 222 -2.13 8.68 -3.22
C TYR A 222 -1.06 8.38 -2.17
N LEU A 223 -0.72 9.33 -1.29
CA LEU A 223 0.21 9.08 -0.19
C LEU A 223 -0.36 8.12 0.85
N MET A 224 -1.68 8.12 1.03
CA MET A 224 -2.43 7.21 1.91
C MET A 224 -2.79 5.87 1.27
N ASP A 225 -2.18 5.54 0.13
CA ASP A 225 -2.41 4.27 -0.58
C ASP A 225 -3.86 4.07 -1.07
N SER A 226 -4.57 5.15 -1.44
CA SER A 226 -5.90 5.00 -2.03
C SER A 226 -5.83 4.39 -3.43
N GLY A 227 -6.74 3.44 -3.71
CA GLY A 227 -6.97 2.85 -5.02
C GLY A 227 -8.01 3.63 -5.82
N SER A 228 -8.20 3.26 -7.08
CA SER A 228 -9.30 3.74 -7.92
C SER A 228 -10.40 2.69 -7.99
N GLU A 229 -11.58 3.00 -7.46
CA GLU A 229 -12.74 2.09 -7.46
C GLU A 229 -13.09 1.59 -8.88
N GLU A 230 -12.94 2.45 -9.92
CA GLU A 230 -13.19 2.06 -11.31
C GLU A 230 -12.21 0.99 -11.80
N VAL A 231 -10.93 1.14 -11.43
CA VAL A 231 -9.88 0.20 -11.83
C VAL A 231 -10.02 -1.10 -11.03
N GLU A 232 -10.30 -1.04 -9.73
CA GLU A 232 -10.54 -2.21 -8.88
C GLU A 232 -11.71 -3.04 -9.42
N LYS A 233 -12.83 -2.40 -9.76
CA LYS A 233 -13.98 -3.08 -10.38
C LYS A 233 -13.63 -3.72 -11.73
N SER A 234 -12.85 -3.02 -12.55
CA SER A 234 -12.38 -3.55 -13.84
C SER A 234 -11.49 -4.77 -13.69
N ILE A 235 -10.65 -4.79 -12.64
CA ILE A 235 -9.79 -5.93 -12.29
C ILE A 235 -10.68 -7.09 -11.83
N GLU A 236 -11.59 -6.85 -10.90
CA GLU A 236 -12.50 -7.87 -10.37
C GLU A 236 -13.31 -8.55 -11.47
N GLU A 237 -13.95 -7.76 -12.36
CA GLU A 237 -14.70 -8.27 -13.50
C GLU A 237 -13.86 -9.14 -14.45
N LYS A 238 -12.60 -8.76 -14.71
CA LYS A 238 -11.73 -9.54 -15.59
C LYS A 238 -11.15 -10.80 -14.91
N VAL A 239 -10.78 -10.71 -13.65
CA VAL A 239 -10.26 -11.84 -12.88
C VAL A 239 -11.31 -12.91 -12.72
N GLN A 240 -12.58 -12.55 -12.55
CA GLN A 240 -13.69 -13.50 -12.45
C GLN A 240 -13.93 -14.30 -13.75
N LEU A 241 -13.46 -13.78 -14.88
CA LEU A 241 -13.54 -14.50 -16.17
C LEU A 241 -12.36 -15.46 -16.40
N VAL A 242 -11.37 -15.47 -15.53
CA VAL A 242 -10.22 -16.39 -15.63
C VAL A 242 -10.67 -17.82 -15.32
N ARG A 243 -10.37 -18.75 -16.22
CA ARG A 243 -10.79 -20.14 -16.06
C ARG A 243 -10.16 -20.78 -14.83
N GLY A 244 -11.01 -21.31 -13.95
CA GLY A 244 -10.61 -21.95 -12.71
C GLY A 244 -10.68 -21.04 -11.47
N VAL A 245 -11.01 -19.75 -11.64
CA VAL A 245 -11.38 -18.83 -10.56
C VAL A 245 -12.86 -19.06 -10.23
N ASN A 246 -13.14 -19.49 -9.02
CA ASN A 246 -14.49 -19.71 -8.50
C ASN A 246 -15.05 -18.44 -7.82
N SER A 247 -14.18 -17.67 -7.18
CA SER A 247 -14.53 -16.41 -6.54
C SER A 247 -13.33 -15.46 -6.52
N VAL A 248 -13.63 -14.15 -6.49
CA VAL A 248 -12.64 -13.13 -6.22
C VAL A 248 -12.89 -12.64 -4.79
N GLY A 249 -11.87 -12.75 -3.96
CA GLY A 249 -11.91 -12.33 -2.58
C GLY A 249 -11.45 -10.89 -2.40
N ARG A 250 -10.60 -10.66 -1.39
CA ARG A 250 -10.08 -9.32 -1.09
C ARG A 250 -9.15 -8.81 -2.20
N LEU A 251 -9.48 -7.67 -2.79
CA LEU A 251 -8.64 -6.92 -3.71
C LEU A 251 -8.14 -5.65 -3.02
N ARG A 252 -6.87 -5.35 -3.14
CA ARG A 252 -6.22 -4.12 -2.68
C ARG A 252 -5.30 -3.61 -3.77
N MET A 253 -5.40 -2.34 -4.06
CA MET A 253 -4.54 -1.69 -5.03
C MET A 253 -3.95 -0.42 -4.42
N ARG A 254 -2.69 -0.15 -4.68
CA ARG A 254 -2.04 1.12 -4.35
C ARG A 254 -1.09 1.55 -5.46
N SER A 255 -0.82 2.84 -5.53
CA SER A 255 0.17 3.38 -6.45
C SER A 255 1.38 3.95 -5.70
N ALA A 256 2.56 3.80 -6.28
CA ALA A 256 3.77 4.49 -5.84
C ALA A 256 4.39 5.20 -7.05
N GLY A 257 3.97 6.45 -7.26
CA GLY A 257 4.26 7.19 -8.49
C GLY A 257 3.60 6.49 -9.70
N PRO A 258 4.37 6.12 -10.73
CA PRO A 258 3.83 5.47 -11.92
C PRO A 258 3.55 3.98 -11.75
N HIS A 259 4.03 3.35 -10.68
CA HIS A 259 3.93 1.91 -10.43
C HIS A 259 2.70 1.57 -9.60
N TYR A 260 2.04 0.47 -9.98
CA TYR A 260 0.90 -0.07 -9.24
C TYR A 260 1.31 -1.36 -8.54
N PHE A 261 0.82 -1.55 -7.33
CA PHE A 261 0.92 -2.78 -6.55
C PHE A 261 -0.49 -3.29 -6.30
N VAL A 262 -0.73 -4.54 -6.66
CA VAL A 262 -2.06 -5.16 -6.56
C VAL A 262 -1.93 -6.46 -5.77
N ASP A 263 -2.60 -6.53 -4.63
CA ASP A 263 -2.72 -7.73 -3.83
C ASP A 263 -4.16 -8.24 -3.95
N LEU A 264 -4.33 -9.44 -4.46
CA LEU A 264 -5.67 -10.02 -4.59
C LEU A 264 -5.70 -11.49 -4.15
N CYS A 265 -6.88 -11.91 -3.70
CA CYS A 265 -7.16 -13.27 -3.30
C CYS A 265 -8.16 -13.87 -4.28
N VAL A 266 -7.91 -15.09 -4.74
CA VAL A 266 -8.83 -15.84 -5.61
C VAL A 266 -9.14 -17.21 -5.01
N GLY A 267 -10.42 -17.56 -5.03
CA GLY A 267 -10.89 -18.87 -4.64
C GLY A 267 -10.85 -19.86 -5.81
N VAL A 268 -10.24 -21.00 -5.59
CA VAL A 268 -10.13 -22.10 -6.56
C VAL A 268 -10.68 -23.42 -5.99
N ASP A 269 -10.86 -24.44 -6.84
CA ASP A 269 -11.30 -25.76 -6.41
C ASP A 269 -10.28 -26.35 -5.39
N PRO A 270 -10.72 -26.74 -4.18
CA PRO A 270 -9.87 -27.28 -3.12
C PRO A 270 -9.21 -28.61 -3.49
N GLN A 271 -9.76 -29.36 -4.44
CA GLN A 271 -9.18 -30.63 -4.93
C GLN A 271 -8.14 -30.43 -6.04
N MET A 272 -7.91 -29.19 -6.44
CA MET A 272 -6.95 -28.85 -7.47
C MET A 272 -5.51 -29.09 -7.01
N ARG A 273 -4.67 -29.56 -7.93
CA ARG A 273 -3.24 -29.68 -7.64
C ARG A 273 -2.57 -28.33 -7.54
N VAL A 274 -1.59 -28.20 -6.64
CA VAL A 274 -0.84 -26.95 -6.41
C VAL A 274 -0.31 -26.34 -7.71
N CYS A 275 0.17 -27.16 -8.66
CA CYS A 275 0.66 -26.68 -9.96
C CYS A 275 -0.45 -26.07 -10.84
N GLU A 276 -1.69 -26.52 -10.70
CA GLU A 276 -2.85 -25.95 -11.41
C GLU A 276 -3.27 -24.63 -10.76
N GLY A 277 -3.31 -24.56 -9.44
CA GLY A 277 -3.54 -23.33 -8.68
C GLY A 277 -2.49 -22.24 -9.01
N HIS A 278 -1.22 -22.63 -9.07
CA HIS A 278 -0.13 -21.72 -9.48
C HIS A 278 -0.31 -21.19 -10.91
N ARG A 279 -0.75 -22.05 -11.86
CA ARG A 279 -1.04 -21.62 -13.22
C ARG A 279 -2.19 -20.62 -13.26
N ILE A 280 -3.26 -20.83 -12.48
CA ILE A 280 -4.37 -19.88 -12.38
C ILE A 280 -3.88 -18.54 -11.80
N ALA A 281 -3.05 -18.56 -10.75
CA ALA A 281 -2.45 -17.34 -10.22
C ALA A 281 -1.68 -16.55 -11.30
N HIS A 282 -0.92 -17.24 -12.15
CA HIS A 282 -0.20 -16.61 -13.26
C HIS A 282 -1.13 -16.07 -14.37
N ASP A 283 -2.22 -16.78 -14.68
CA ASP A 283 -3.23 -16.32 -15.64
C ASP A 283 -3.96 -15.06 -15.09
N VAL A 284 -4.23 -15.02 -13.79
CA VAL A 284 -4.80 -13.87 -13.07
C VAL A 284 -3.83 -12.68 -13.10
N GLU A 285 -2.56 -12.89 -12.75
CA GLU A 285 -1.50 -11.87 -12.84
C GLU A 285 -1.43 -11.26 -14.26
N SER A 286 -1.42 -12.13 -15.28
CA SER A 286 -1.42 -11.70 -16.68
C SER A 286 -2.66 -10.87 -17.05
N SER A 287 -3.83 -11.23 -16.52
CA SER A 287 -5.09 -10.50 -16.73
C SER A 287 -5.08 -9.11 -16.08
N VAL A 288 -4.50 -9.00 -14.88
CA VAL A 288 -4.32 -7.72 -14.18
C VAL A 288 -3.30 -6.84 -14.93
N CYS A 289 -2.16 -7.42 -15.33
CA CYS A 289 -1.14 -6.71 -16.09
C CYS A 289 -1.62 -6.22 -17.47
N ALA A 290 -2.65 -6.86 -18.05
CA ALA A 290 -3.29 -6.37 -19.28
C ALA A 290 -4.12 -5.08 -19.05
N ILE A 291 -4.62 -4.83 -17.82
CA ILE A 291 -5.30 -3.61 -17.42
C ILE A 291 -4.28 -2.55 -16.96
N LEU A 292 -3.31 -2.97 -16.15
CA LEU A 292 -2.28 -2.14 -15.54
C LEU A 292 -0.90 -2.63 -15.99
N PRO A 293 -0.41 -2.19 -17.15
CA PRO A 293 0.91 -2.61 -17.65
C PRO A 293 2.03 -2.22 -16.65
N GLY A 294 2.87 -3.20 -16.30
CA GLY A 294 3.96 -3.00 -15.33
C GLY A 294 3.55 -2.99 -13.86
N ALA A 295 2.33 -3.42 -13.53
CA ALA A 295 1.91 -3.61 -12.14
C ALA A 295 2.66 -4.80 -11.51
N ASP A 296 3.03 -4.64 -10.23
CA ASP A 296 3.49 -5.73 -9.37
C ASP A 296 2.26 -6.38 -8.72
N VAL A 297 1.99 -7.63 -9.09
CA VAL A 297 0.75 -8.32 -8.74
C VAL A 297 1.06 -9.52 -7.86
N THR A 298 0.50 -9.56 -6.68
CA THR A 298 0.54 -10.71 -5.78
C THR A 298 -0.82 -11.38 -5.73
N VAL A 299 -0.88 -12.64 -6.14
CA VAL A 299 -2.11 -13.44 -6.13
C VAL A 299 -2.03 -14.48 -5.02
N HIS A 300 -2.92 -14.35 -4.03
CA HIS A 300 -3.16 -15.37 -3.01
C HIS A 300 -4.24 -16.32 -3.50
N VAL A 301 -3.99 -17.62 -3.41
CA VAL A 301 -4.92 -18.66 -3.88
C VAL A 301 -5.50 -19.39 -2.67
N ASP A 302 -6.80 -19.24 -2.47
CA ASP A 302 -7.54 -19.88 -1.40
C ASP A 302 -8.40 -21.04 -1.92
N PRO A 303 -8.55 -22.12 -1.16
CA PRO A 303 -9.52 -23.16 -1.48
C PRO A 303 -10.95 -22.61 -1.33
N CYS A 304 -11.75 -22.69 -2.38
CA CYS A 304 -13.12 -22.21 -2.40
C CYS A 304 -14.07 -23.33 -2.83
N TYR A 305 -14.93 -23.75 -1.94
CA TYR A 305 -15.97 -24.72 -2.24
C TYR A 305 -17.15 -23.99 -2.91
N VAL A 306 -17.48 -24.35 -4.12
CA VAL A 306 -18.69 -23.87 -4.80
C VAL A 306 -19.88 -24.51 -4.08
N SER A 307 -20.75 -23.69 -3.53
CA SER A 307 -21.93 -24.13 -2.77
C SER A 307 -22.76 -25.13 -3.61
N GLY A 308 -22.66 -26.42 -3.26
CA GLY A 308 -23.52 -27.45 -3.88
C GLY A 308 -22.85 -28.78 -4.24
N GLU A 309 -21.58 -28.81 -4.65
CA GLU A 309 -20.88 -30.05 -5.00
C GLU A 309 -19.43 -29.96 -4.50
N GLY A 310 -19.12 -30.62 -3.36
CA GLY A 310 -17.74 -30.81 -2.90
C GLY A 310 -17.33 -30.07 -1.61
N GLU A 311 -18.23 -29.41 -0.91
CA GLU A 311 -17.95 -28.90 0.44
C GLU A 311 -17.50 -30.07 1.35
N SER A 312 -16.34 -29.98 1.98
CA SER A 312 -15.95 -31.00 2.94
C SER A 312 -16.92 -30.98 4.13
N PRO A 313 -17.17 -32.12 4.78
CA PRO A 313 -17.99 -32.16 5.98
C PRO A 313 -17.56 -31.12 7.04
N ILE A 314 -16.26 -30.90 7.18
CA ILE A 314 -15.69 -29.93 8.12
C ILE A 314 -16.06 -28.49 7.76
N ASP A 315 -16.02 -28.12 6.48
CA ASP A 315 -16.35 -26.74 6.06
C ASP A 315 -17.85 -26.46 6.27
N VAL A 316 -18.71 -27.44 5.95
CA VAL A 316 -20.15 -27.35 6.25
C VAL A 316 -20.37 -27.15 7.74
N MET A 317 -19.63 -27.91 8.58
CA MET A 317 -19.74 -27.82 10.04
C MET A 317 -19.25 -26.48 10.57
N GLN A 318 -18.14 -25.96 10.06
CA GLN A 318 -17.61 -24.63 10.43
C GLN A 318 -18.59 -23.51 10.06
N ARG A 319 -19.14 -23.54 8.84
CA ARG A 319 -20.13 -22.58 8.40
C ARG A 319 -21.40 -22.61 9.25
N LEU A 320 -21.94 -23.80 9.55
CA LEU A 320 -23.10 -23.95 10.42
C LEU A 320 -22.84 -23.46 11.85
N ALA A 321 -21.61 -23.62 12.36
CA ALA A 321 -21.21 -23.06 13.65
C ALA A 321 -21.23 -21.50 13.61
N GLN A 322 -20.63 -20.90 12.56
CA GLN A 322 -20.64 -19.45 12.37
C GLN A 322 -22.05 -18.87 12.23
N GLU A 323 -22.94 -19.54 11.46
CA GLU A 323 -24.33 -19.12 11.29
C GLU A 323 -25.11 -19.11 12.62
N GLN A 324 -24.73 -20.00 13.57
CA GLN A 324 -25.33 -20.09 14.91
C GLN A 324 -24.57 -19.26 15.96
N GLY A 325 -23.53 -18.54 15.56
CA GLY A 325 -22.68 -17.76 16.48
C GLY A 325 -21.96 -18.62 17.50
N LEU A 326 -21.49 -19.81 17.08
CA LEU A 326 -20.69 -20.73 17.86
C LEU A 326 -19.22 -20.68 17.43
N SER A 327 -18.29 -20.77 18.37
CA SER A 327 -16.89 -21.05 18.13
C SER A 327 -16.69 -22.56 18.06
N ALA A 328 -16.26 -23.09 16.91
CA ALA A 328 -16.03 -24.52 16.69
C ALA A 328 -14.60 -24.72 16.16
N HIS A 329 -13.85 -25.59 16.81
CA HIS A 329 -12.46 -25.90 16.42
C HIS A 329 -12.10 -27.34 16.74
N ASP A 330 -10.88 -27.77 16.43
CA ASP A 330 -10.36 -29.14 16.66
C ASP A 330 -11.27 -30.23 16.12
N PHE A 331 -11.52 -30.22 14.81
CA PHE A 331 -12.31 -31.25 14.12
C PHE A 331 -11.49 -32.52 13.92
N HIS A 332 -11.82 -33.57 14.63
CA HIS A 332 -11.22 -34.90 14.47
C HIS A 332 -12.13 -35.81 13.67
N THR A 333 -11.64 -36.30 12.53
CA THR A 333 -12.39 -37.19 11.65
C THR A 333 -11.94 -38.64 11.82
N LEU A 334 -12.88 -39.52 12.05
CA LEU A 334 -12.67 -40.96 12.18
C LEU A 334 -13.49 -41.68 11.11
N THR A 335 -12.86 -42.61 10.37
CA THR A 335 -13.57 -43.50 9.46
C THR A 335 -13.99 -44.73 10.23
N LEU A 336 -15.30 -45.01 10.24
CA LEU A 336 -15.86 -46.17 10.92
C LEU A 336 -15.68 -47.46 10.10
N SER A 337 -15.73 -48.60 10.74
CA SER A 337 -15.54 -49.95 10.10
C SER A 337 -16.62 -50.29 9.07
N ASP A 338 -17.76 -49.65 9.11
CA ASP A 338 -18.88 -49.79 8.17
C ASP A 338 -18.80 -48.80 6.98
N GLY A 339 -17.72 -48.01 6.89
CA GLY A 339 -17.52 -47.01 5.88
C GLY A 339 -18.17 -45.65 6.21
N GLY A 340 -18.81 -45.51 7.36
CA GLY A 340 -19.35 -44.27 7.88
C GLY A 340 -18.25 -43.32 8.35
N MET A 341 -18.59 -42.04 8.49
CA MET A 341 -17.70 -41.01 9.01
C MET A 341 -18.22 -40.47 10.34
N ARG A 342 -17.33 -40.40 11.33
CA ARG A 342 -17.57 -39.72 12.61
C ARG A 342 -16.68 -38.52 12.72
N VAL A 343 -17.24 -37.39 13.15
CA VAL A 343 -16.48 -36.17 13.43
C VAL A 343 -16.71 -35.76 14.87
N GLU A 344 -15.62 -35.56 15.58
CA GLU A 344 -15.60 -34.96 16.92
C GLU A 344 -15.18 -33.50 16.79
N VAL A 345 -15.87 -32.58 17.48
CA VAL A 345 -15.63 -31.15 17.40
C VAL A 345 -15.75 -30.50 18.77
N ILE A 346 -14.89 -29.57 19.08
CA ILE A 346 -14.95 -28.74 20.28
C ILE A 346 -15.77 -27.49 20.00
N LEU A 347 -16.79 -27.24 20.85
CA LEU A 347 -17.59 -26.04 20.85
C LEU A 347 -17.25 -25.21 22.09
N GLU A 348 -16.75 -24.00 21.89
CA GLU A 348 -16.44 -23.07 22.97
C GLU A 348 -17.62 -22.16 23.31
N PHE A 349 -17.84 -21.95 24.58
CA PHE A 349 -18.86 -21.08 25.14
C PHE A 349 -18.27 -20.16 26.19
N ASP A 350 -18.84 -18.96 26.31
CA ASP A 350 -18.47 -18.05 27.40
C ASP A 350 -18.56 -18.80 28.77
N SER A 351 -17.53 -18.60 29.60
CA SER A 351 -17.38 -19.28 30.90
C SER A 351 -18.55 -19.05 31.86
N HIS A 352 -19.34 -17.99 31.64
CA HIS A 352 -20.53 -17.67 32.43
C HIS A 352 -21.82 -18.26 31.84
N THR A 353 -21.75 -18.90 30.66
CA THR A 353 -22.91 -19.57 30.06
C THR A 353 -23.32 -20.78 30.90
N SER A 354 -24.61 -20.90 31.27
CA SER A 354 -25.07 -22.06 32.00
C SER A 354 -24.94 -23.34 31.14
N PHE A 355 -24.59 -24.46 31.78
CA PHE A 355 -24.39 -25.72 31.07
C PHE A 355 -25.64 -26.16 30.28
N SER A 356 -26.84 -25.93 30.80
CA SER A 356 -28.09 -26.25 30.13
C SER A 356 -28.25 -25.48 28.78
N VAL A 357 -27.88 -24.21 28.76
CA VAL A 357 -27.92 -23.34 27.55
C VAL A 357 -26.86 -23.81 26.56
N ALA A 358 -25.62 -24.04 27.01
CA ALA A 358 -24.54 -24.54 26.17
C ALA A 358 -24.91 -25.90 25.53
N TYR A 359 -25.45 -26.82 26.33
CA TYR A 359 -25.89 -28.11 25.86
C TYR A 359 -27.03 -28.04 24.83
N GLU A 360 -28.02 -27.18 25.05
CA GLU A 360 -29.12 -26.98 24.11
C GLU A 360 -28.59 -26.39 22.77
N ARG A 361 -27.69 -25.44 22.81
CA ARG A 361 -27.05 -24.86 21.60
C ARG A 361 -26.19 -25.91 20.86
N ALA A 362 -25.39 -26.71 21.56
CA ALA A 362 -24.63 -27.80 20.98
C ALA A 362 -25.53 -28.81 20.28
N ARG A 363 -26.65 -29.21 20.92
CA ARG A 363 -27.63 -30.13 20.36
C ARG A 363 -28.37 -29.59 19.13
N ASN A 364 -28.64 -28.26 19.10
CA ASN A 364 -29.22 -27.60 17.93
C ASN A 364 -28.22 -27.61 16.77
N TYR A 365 -26.94 -27.38 17.05
CA TYR A 365 -25.85 -27.45 16.09
C TYR A 365 -25.72 -28.88 15.53
N GLU A 366 -25.63 -29.91 16.37
CA GLU A 366 -25.60 -31.32 15.93
C GLU A 366 -26.79 -31.68 15.03
N SER A 367 -27.98 -31.19 15.39
CA SER A 367 -29.18 -31.42 14.60
C SER A 367 -29.12 -30.74 13.23
N ALA A 368 -28.54 -29.55 13.15
CA ALA A 368 -28.32 -28.84 11.89
C ALA A 368 -27.31 -29.58 11.00
N VAL A 369 -26.20 -30.05 11.57
CA VAL A 369 -25.17 -30.81 10.86
C VAL A 369 -25.75 -32.11 10.31
N ARG A 370 -26.47 -32.90 11.13
CA ARG A 370 -27.11 -34.16 10.70
C ARG A 370 -28.12 -33.95 9.57
N ARG A 371 -28.85 -32.84 9.57
CA ARG A 371 -29.78 -32.49 8.45
C ARG A 371 -29.03 -32.18 7.16
N ARG A 372 -27.84 -31.55 7.27
CA ARG A 372 -27.08 -31.10 6.10
C ARG A 372 -26.17 -32.18 5.54
N ILE A 373 -25.66 -33.07 6.41
CA ILE A 373 -24.76 -34.16 6.03
C ILE A 373 -25.40 -35.49 6.54
N PRO A 374 -26.28 -36.11 5.74
CA PRO A 374 -26.90 -37.39 6.11
C PRO A 374 -25.84 -38.49 6.24
N GLY A 375 -25.93 -39.27 7.32
CA GLY A 375 -25.00 -40.39 7.60
C GLY A 375 -23.71 -39.98 8.35
N LEU A 376 -23.52 -38.72 8.68
CA LEU A 376 -22.41 -38.27 9.53
C LEU A 376 -22.76 -38.49 11.00
N GLU A 377 -21.90 -39.20 11.71
CA GLU A 377 -21.95 -39.28 13.19
C GLU A 377 -21.16 -38.08 13.74
N ILE A 378 -21.84 -37.19 14.49
CA ILE A 378 -21.20 -36.03 15.12
C ILE A 378 -21.24 -36.17 16.63
N VAL A 379 -20.11 -35.84 17.25
CA VAL A 379 -19.94 -35.74 18.71
C VAL A 379 -19.38 -34.36 19.03
N THR A 380 -20.05 -33.64 19.91
CA THR A 380 -19.61 -32.28 20.33
C THR A 380 -19.06 -32.34 21.76
N HIS A 381 -17.92 -31.73 21.98
CA HIS A 381 -17.36 -31.42 23.29
C HIS A 381 -17.61 -29.97 23.64
N ILE A 382 -18.12 -29.69 24.84
CA ILE A 382 -18.40 -28.33 25.30
C ILE A 382 -17.25 -27.88 26.18
N GLU A 383 -16.57 -26.80 25.77
CA GLU A 383 -15.49 -26.21 26.54
C GLU A 383 -15.77 -24.73 26.84
N PRO A 384 -15.26 -24.18 27.96
CA PRO A 384 -15.32 -22.74 28.20
C PRO A 384 -14.34 -22.02 27.29
N MET A 385 -14.77 -20.88 26.71
CA MET A 385 -13.88 -19.96 26.00
C MET A 385 -12.80 -19.48 26.97
N VAL A 386 -11.57 -19.80 26.68
CA VAL A 386 -10.41 -19.39 27.48
C VAL A 386 -9.88 -18.12 26.84
N GLU A 387 -9.88 -17.01 27.59
CA GLU A 387 -8.99 -15.90 27.20
C GLU A 387 -7.57 -16.46 27.14
N GLU A 388 -6.99 -16.51 25.95
CA GLU A 388 -5.59 -16.84 25.78
C GLU A 388 -4.76 -15.74 26.47
N LEU A 389 -4.40 -16.01 27.72
CA LEU A 389 -3.34 -15.24 28.36
C LEU A 389 -2.08 -15.48 27.52
N PRO A 390 -1.37 -14.41 27.11
CA PRO A 390 -0.19 -14.55 26.27
C PRO A 390 0.78 -15.52 26.94
N SER A 391 1.01 -16.67 26.34
CA SER A 391 1.96 -17.67 26.83
C SER A 391 3.35 -17.09 26.71
N ARG A 392 4.00 -16.86 27.87
CA ARG A 392 5.38 -16.39 27.91
C ARG A 392 6.31 -17.55 27.61
N ALA A 393 7.15 -17.40 26.60
CA ALA A 393 8.28 -18.30 26.39
C ALA A 393 9.39 -17.98 27.42
N TYR A 394 9.93 -19.01 28.02
CA TYR A 394 11.07 -18.90 28.95
C TYR A 394 12.29 -19.59 28.34
N THR A 395 13.46 -19.00 28.57
CA THR A 395 14.74 -19.63 28.25
C THR A 395 15.22 -20.52 29.40
N PRO A 396 16.14 -21.46 29.15
CA PRO A 396 16.77 -22.26 30.21
C PRO A 396 17.45 -21.44 31.30
N GLU A 397 17.91 -20.24 31.01
CA GLU A 397 18.51 -19.32 31.95
C GLU A 397 17.51 -18.63 32.87
N GLU A 398 16.31 -18.38 32.35
CA GLU A 398 15.23 -17.64 33.05
C GLU A 398 14.40 -18.50 33.98
N ASN A 399 14.29 -19.81 33.70
CA ASN A 399 13.42 -20.70 34.46
C ASN A 399 14.09 -22.05 34.77
N PRO A 400 14.13 -22.48 36.04
CA PRO A 400 14.76 -23.75 36.46
C PRO A 400 14.11 -24.98 35.81
N LEU A 401 12.76 -24.98 35.59
CA LEU A 401 12.05 -26.06 34.91
C LEU A 401 12.38 -26.08 33.41
N ALA A 402 12.57 -24.95 32.79
CA ALA A 402 13.00 -24.86 31.39
C ALA A 402 14.41 -25.42 31.23
N ARG A 403 15.29 -25.15 32.20
CA ARG A 403 16.65 -25.73 32.24
C ARG A 403 16.61 -27.24 32.35
N LEU A 404 15.85 -27.76 33.30
CA LEU A 404 15.69 -29.20 33.50
C LEU A 404 15.10 -29.86 32.23
N ALA A 405 14.08 -29.25 31.62
CA ALA A 405 13.50 -29.76 30.40
C ALA A 405 14.49 -29.78 29.23
N TRP A 406 15.33 -28.74 29.12
CA TRP A 406 16.39 -28.70 28.11
C TRP A 406 17.47 -29.75 28.32
N GLU A 407 17.90 -29.98 29.55
CA GLU A 407 18.85 -31.05 29.90
C GLU A 407 18.27 -32.43 29.54
N GLN A 408 17.00 -32.68 29.81
CA GLN A 408 16.31 -33.91 29.40
C GLN A 408 16.20 -34.05 27.88
N VAL A 409 15.84 -32.99 27.14
CA VAL A 409 15.85 -33.01 25.67
C VAL A 409 17.25 -33.40 25.14
N GLN A 410 18.30 -32.84 25.68
CA GLN A 410 19.68 -33.17 25.26
C GLN A 410 20.03 -34.62 25.60
N GLN A 411 19.64 -35.12 26.76
CA GLN A 411 19.90 -36.47 27.19
C GLN A 411 19.14 -37.52 26.35
N VAL A 412 17.83 -37.32 26.15
CA VAL A 412 17.00 -38.21 25.35
C VAL A 412 17.45 -38.22 23.89
N THR A 413 17.65 -37.05 23.29
CA THR A 413 18.13 -36.97 21.89
C THR A 413 19.52 -37.58 21.70
N ALA A 414 20.41 -37.54 22.69
CA ALA A 414 21.72 -38.19 22.63
C ALA A 414 21.62 -39.72 22.66
N ALA A 415 20.57 -40.31 23.23
CA ALA A 415 20.31 -41.75 23.23
C ALA A 415 19.76 -42.25 21.89
N HIS A 416 19.21 -41.38 21.02
CA HIS A 416 18.64 -41.71 19.73
C HIS A 416 19.64 -41.51 18.59
N PRO A 417 20.21 -42.59 17.99
CA PRO A 417 21.31 -42.45 17.00
C PRO A 417 20.88 -41.76 15.68
N LEU A 418 19.58 -41.75 15.38
CA LEU A 418 19.05 -41.08 14.18
C LEU A 418 18.81 -39.58 14.37
N VAL A 419 18.87 -39.09 15.60
CA VAL A 419 18.56 -37.71 15.98
C VAL A 419 19.82 -36.97 16.35
N SER A 420 20.01 -35.79 15.83
CA SER A 420 21.18 -34.99 16.12
C SER A 420 20.85 -33.50 16.31
N LYS A 421 21.71 -32.80 17.02
CA LYS A 421 21.72 -31.34 17.18
C LYS A 421 20.36 -30.75 17.60
N PRO A 422 19.82 -31.07 18.78
CA PRO A 422 18.66 -30.36 19.30
C PRO A 422 18.98 -28.87 19.47
N HIS A 423 18.09 -28.00 18.93
CA HIS A 423 18.27 -26.55 18.96
C HIS A 423 16.90 -25.83 18.93
N ASN A 424 16.89 -24.50 18.97
CA ASN A 424 15.67 -23.67 18.96
C ASN A 424 14.66 -24.11 20.02
N PHE A 425 15.12 -24.42 21.22
CA PHE A 425 14.28 -24.86 22.33
C PHE A 425 13.44 -23.71 22.85
N LYS A 426 12.12 -23.98 23.01
CA LYS A 426 11.15 -23.06 23.60
C LYS A 426 10.37 -23.76 24.67
N PHE A 427 10.19 -23.10 25.80
CA PHE A 427 9.48 -23.59 26.96
C PHE A 427 8.34 -22.64 27.30
N TYR A 428 7.13 -23.15 27.40
CA TYR A 428 5.93 -22.37 27.67
C TYR A 428 5.24 -22.92 28.93
N MET A 429 4.81 -22.03 29.81
CA MET A 429 3.93 -22.35 30.91
C MET A 429 2.53 -21.86 30.59
N GLN A 430 1.58 -22.78 30.46
CA GLN A 430 0.18 -22.49 30.21
C GLN A 430 -0.67 -22.88 31.41
N PRO A 431 -1.53 -22.02 31.96
CA PRO A 431 -2.24 -22.24 33.20
C PRO A 431 -3.12 -23.49 33.24
N LYS A 432 -3.57 -24.01 32.11
CA LYS A 432 -4.48 -25.17 32.01
C LYS A 432 -3.87 -26.40 31.33
N ILE A 433 -2.90 -26.21 30.44
CA ILE A 433 -2.27 -27.30 29.68
C ILE A 433 -1.00 -27.81 30.39
N GLY A 434 -0.56 -27.08 31.42
CA GLY A 434 0.71 -27.36 32.07
C GLY A 434 1.92 -26.80 31.31
N VAL A 435 2.99 -27.56 31.27
CA VAL A 435 4.22 -27.17 30.61
C VAL A 435 4.26 -27.72 29.19
N SER A 436 4.52 -26.85 28.22
CA SER A 436 4.72 -27.24 26.82
C SER A 436 6.14 -26.92 26.38
N ILE A 437 6.75 -27.82 25.63
CA ILE A 437 8.04 -27.62 25.01
C ILE A 437 7.98 -27.80 23.51
N SER A 438 8.79 -27.03 22.79
CA SER A 438 9.08 -27.28 21.39
C SER A 438 10.56 -27.13 21.11
N PHE A 439 11.11 -27.97 20.25
CA PHE A 439 12.50 -27.87 19.82
C PHE A 439 12.67 -28.44 18.41
N HIS A 440 13.77 -28.05 17.78
CA HIS A 440 14.17 -28.58 16.48
C HIS A 440 15.28 -29.61 16.67
N CYS A 441 15.30 -30.61 15.79
CA CYS A 441 16.40 -31.57 15.71
C CYS A 441 16.63 -31.97 14.24
N ALA A 442 17.85 -32.45 13.95
CA ALA A 442 18.17 -32.91 12.61
C ALA A 442 18.13 -34.43 12.52
N MET A 443 17.52 -34.94 11.42
CA MET A 443 17.55 -36.36 11.02
C MET A 443 18.00 -36.48 9.57
N GLU A 444 18.64 -37.61 9.19
CA GLU A 444 19.16 -37.77 7.83
C GLU A 444 18.05 -37.73 6.79
N GLY A 445 18.22 -36.94 5.74
CA GLY A 445 17.23 -36.71 4.69
C GLY A 445 16.93 -37.92 3.80
N ILE A 446 17.65 -39.04 3.97
CA ILE A 446 17.39 -40.31 3.27
C ILE A 446 16.32 -41.18 3.99
N LEU A 447 15.94 -40.83 5.21
CA LEU A 447 14.91 -41.54 5.94
C LEU A 447 13.53 -41.30 5.30
N SER A 448 12.68 -42.34 5.33
CA SER A 448 11.29 -42.18 4.92
C SER A 448 10.51 -41.32 5.93
N VAL A 449 9.46 -40.64 5.47
CA VAL A 449 8.57 -39.86 6.36
C VAL A 449 8.03 -40.72 7.50
N GLY A 450 7.69 -42.01 7.21
CA GLY A 450 7.23 -42.95 8.22
C GLY A 450 8.27 -43.23 9.32
N ALA A 451 9.52 -43.46 8.93
CA ALA A 451 10.61 -43.70 9.88
C ALA A 451 10.91 -42.43 10.74
N VAL A 452 10.86 -41.24 10.14
CA VAL A 452 11.01 -39.99 10.87
C VAL A 452 9.85 -39.80 11.86
N HIS A 453 8.64 -40.12 11.46
CA HIS A 453 7.47 -40.01 12.32
C HIS A 453 7.55 -40.98 13.50
N GLU A 454 7.86 -42.27 13.28
CA GLU A 454 8.04 -43.25 14.35
C GLU A 454 9.08 -42.78 15.36
N GLU A 455 10.25 -42.31 14.90
CA GLU A 455 11.30 -41.83 15.79
C GLU A 455 10.87 -40.60 16.57
N THR A 456 10.12 -39.68 15.95
CA THR A 456 9.58 -38.49 16.62
C THR A 456 8.58 -38.88 17.72
N VAL A 457 7.70 -39.83 17.46
CA VAL A 457 6.73 -40.35 18.47
C VAL A 457 7.46 -40.97 19.64
N HIS A 458 8.52 -41.76 19.40
CA HIS A 458 9.34 -42.33 20.46
C HIS A 458 10.00 -41.26 21.32
N LEU A 459 10.59 -40.28 20.70
CA LEU A 459 11.20 -39.11 21.40
C LEU A 459 10.19 -38.38 22.29
N GLU A 460 9.00 -38.09 21.75
CA GLU A 460 7.94 -37.44 22.52
C GLU A 460 7.49 -38.27 23.71
N GLN A 461 7.37 -39.58 23.54
CA GLN A 461 6.96 -40.50 24.61
C GLN A 461 8.05 -40.54 25.70
N GLU A 462 9.30 -40.75 25.37
CA GLU A 462 10.41 -40.80 26.34
C GLU A 462 10.54 -39.48 27.09
N LEU A 463 10.39 -38.32 26.41
CA LEU A 463 10.43 -37.00 27.07
C LEU A 463 9.27 -36.85 28.08
N ARG A 464 8.07 -37.35 27.77
CA ARG A 464 6.92 -37.34 28.70
C ARG A 464 7.14 -38.27 29.88
N GLU A 465 7.77 -39.42 29.66
CA GLU A 465 8.11 -40.37 30.74
C GLU A 465 9.21 -39.79 31.65
N ALA A 466 10.21 -39.10 31.07
CA ALA A 466 11.29 -38.45 31.82
C ALA A 466 10.81 -37.23 32.62
N LEU A 467 9.80 -36.52 32.10
CA LEU A 467 9.24 -35.30 32.70
C LEU A 467 7.71 -35.36 32.68
N PRO A 468 7.06 -36.01 33.67
CA PRO A 468 5.59 -36.15 33.71
C PRO A 468 4.82 -34.81 33.82
N VAL A 469 5.50 -33.71 34.07
CA VAL A 469 4.92 -32.35 34.11
C VAL A 469 4.67 -31.78 32.70
N LEU A 470 5.22 -32.42 31.66
CA LEU A 470 5.04 -31.99 30.27
C LEU A 470 3.65 -32.36 29.77
N GLY A 471 2.83 -31.35 29.44
CA GLY A 471 1.54 -31.54 28.79
C GLY A 471 1.71 -31.74 27.28
N ARG A 472 2.45 -30.85 26.60
CA ARG A 472 2.65 -30.95 25.14
C ARG A 472 4.14 -30.93 24.81
N VAL A 473 4.56 -31.87 23.98
CA VAL A 473 5.90 -31.90 23.38
C VAL A 473 5.72 -31.79 21.87
N THR A 474 6.43 -30.86 21.23
CA THR A 474 6.43 -30.70 19.79
C THR A 474 7.86 -30.78 19.29
N VAL A 475 8.15 -31.77 18.45
CA VAL A 475 9.47 -31.95 17.84
C VAL A 475 9.40 -31.56 16.37
N HIS A 476 10.21 -30.58 15.98
CA HIS A 476 10.36 -30.18 14.57
C HIS A 476 11.61 -30.81 13.99
N VAL A 477 11.45 -31.66 12.97
CA VAL A 477 12.57 -32.37 12.37
C VAL A 477 12.99 -31.67 11.09
N GLU A 478 14.29 -31.45 10.96
CA GLU A 478 14.90 -30.83 9.79
C GLU A 478 15.94 -31.80 9.18
N PRO A 479 16.11 -31.81 7.84
CA PRO A 479 17.27 -32.50 7.25
C PRO A 479 18.55 -31.79 7.71
N PRO A 480 19.71 -32.49 7.84
CA PRO A 480 20.96 -31.88 8.23
C PRO A 480 21.29 -30.75 7.26
N SER A 481 21.27 -29.50 7.72
CA SER A 481 21.39 -28.33 6.86
C SER A 481 22.71 -28.33 6.10
N HIS A 482 22.65 -28.22 4.78
CA HIS A 482 23.63 -27.45 4.06
C HIS A 482 23.65 -26.04 4.67
N LYS A 483 24.79 -25.65 5.22
CA LYS A 483 25.08 -24.35 5.85
C LYS A 483 24.16 -23.23 5.39
N LEU A 484 23.25 -22.80 6.27
CA LEU A 484 22.75 -21.45 6.31
C LEU A 484 23.52 -20.73 7.42
N ASP A 485 24.46 -19.90 7.01
CA ASP A 485 25.19 -18.98 7.88
C ASP A 485 24.21 -18.07 8.62
N THR A 486 23.95 -18.37 9.88
CA THR A 486 23.39 -17.42 10.84
C THR A 486 24.43 -17.11 11.89
N ASP A 487 25.54 -16.52 11.49
CA ASP A 487 26.40 -15.74 12.36
C ASP A 487 26.13 -14.26 12.15
N GLY A 488 25.13 -13.77 12.86
CA GLY A 488 24.79 -12.38 13.02
C GLY A 488 24.75 -12.00 14.47
N ALA A 489 25.85 -12.21 15.19
CA ALA A 489 26.01 -11.65 16.54
C ALA A 489 27.44 -11.13 16.74
N GLY A 490 27.55 -9.81 16.80
CA GLY A 490 28.61 -9.15 17.60
C GLY A 490 29.95 -8.89 16.92
N GLY A 491 30.06 -7.81 16.20
CA GLY A 491 31.32 -7.13 15.88
C GLY A 491 31.32 -5.74 16.47
N LYS A 492 31.84 -5.60 17.68
CA LYS A 492 32.21 -4.29 18.26
C LYS A 492 33.34 -3.69 17.46
N GLY A 493 33.22 -2.38 17.28
CA GLY A 493 34.12 -1.38 16.79
C GLY A 493 35.62 -1.61 16.80
N GLN A 494 36.19 -0.94 15.83
CA GLN A 494 37.35 -0.07 16.10
C GLN A 494 37.51 0.91 14.97
N ALA A 495 37.79 2.13 15.36
CA ALA A 495 38.08 3.28 14.55
C ALA A 495 39.36 3.10 13.69
N GLU A 496 39.31 3.60 12.45
CA GLU A 496 40.27 4.55 11.88
C GLU A 496 39.61 5.22 10.66
#